data_94f23a19aea5d6e17c76db56126dc910
#
_entry.id   94f23a19aea5d6e17c76db56126dc910
#
_cell.length_a   1.000
_cell.length_b   1.000
_cell.length_c   1.000
_cell.angle_alpha   90.00
_cell.angle_beta   90.00
_cell.angle_gamma   90.00
#
_symmetry.space_group_name_H-M   'P 1'
#
loop_
_entity.id
_entity.type
_entity.pdbx_description
1 polymer ?
#
loop_
_entity_poly.entity_id
_entity_poly.type
_entity_poly.pdbx_seq_one_letter_code
_entity_poly.pdbx_strand_id
1 'polypeptide(L)'
;MPAVCVFPGQGAQRVGMGRDLAEGFACARSVFDEVDERLGFVLSRLCFEGPAETLALTEHAQPAILAVSIAAWRVLGETTGVRPVAVAGHSLGEWSALVAAGALQLGDAAEGVRARGRLMQEAVPVGVGAMAAVMGLALPVVEELCAEAAEGEVLAPANLNGGGQIVVAGHAAAVERMVALAATRKARAQRLAVSAPFHCALMRPAGEGLRPVLARCRFTEPEMPVVSSVDARAVTSAAELPELLERQVTAPVRWEETARTLASYGAPIALEVGPGRTLSGLMKRIVPDMRGIPAGDLEGLAMAKEALA
;
A
#
# COMPACT_ATOMS: atom_id res chain seq x y z
N MET A 1 18.33 -14.70 -9.79
CA MET A 1 17.94 -15.29 -8.48
C MET A 1 16.44 -15.18 -8.26
N PRO A 2 15.78 -16.09 -7.50
CA PRO A 2 14.35 -15.94 -7.17
C PRO A 2 14.11 -14.69 -6.32
N ALA A 3 13.00 -14.00 -6.56
CA ALA A 3 12.61 -12.79 -5.85
C ALA A 3 11.11 -12.78 -5.55
N VAL A 4 10.71 -12.04 -4.52
CA VAL A 4 9.34 -11.59 -4.32
C VAL A 4 9.26 -10.10 -4.68
N CYS A 5 8.09 -9.63 -5.11
CA CYS A 5 7.87 -8.20 -5.32
C CYS A 5 6.85 -7.66 -4.33
N VAL A 6 7.15 -6.49 -3.79
CA VAL A 6 6.27 -5.77 -2.86
C VAL A 6 5.95 -4.39 -3.40
N PHE A 7 4.72 -3.94 -3.22
CA PHE A 7 4.22 -2.68 -3.78
C PHE A 7 3.87 -1.70 -2.66
N PRO A 8 4.38 -0.46 -2.71
CA PRO A 8 4.17 0.53 -1.66
C PRO A 8 2.73 1.04 -1.63
N GLY A 9 2.33 1.50 -0.43
CA GLY A 9 1.07 2.19 -0.19
C GLY A 9 1.21 3.71 -0.13
N GLN A 10 0.12 4.35 0.32
CA GLN A 10 0.06 5.80 0.51
C GLN A 10 1.14 6.30 1.48
N GLY A 11 1.68 7.48 1.22
CA GLY A 11 2.84 8.05 1.91
C GLY A 11 4.15 7.90 1.13
N ALA A 12 4.15 7.09 0.05
CA ALA A 12 5.30 6.94 -0.84
C ALA A 12 5.35 7.99 -1.97
N GLN A 13 4.24 8.72 -2.20
CA GLN A 13 4.13 9.71 -3.29
C GLN A 13 5.08 10.90 -3.06
N ARG A 14 5.66 11.38 -4.14
CA ARG A 14 6.48 12.60 -4.19
C ARG A 14 6.40 13.21 -5.59
N VAL A 15 6.49 14.52 -5.67
CA VAL A 15 6.60 15.21 -6.98
C VAL A 15 7.89 14.76 -7.68
N GLY A 16 7.81 14.52 -8.98
CA GLY A 16 8.90 14.01 -9.81
C GLY A 16 8.92 12.47 -9.93
N MET A 17 8.12 11.73 -9.13
CA MET A 17 8.12 10.25 -9.18
C MET A 17 7.69 9.74 -10.57
N GLY A 18 8.43 8.75 -11.08
CA GLY A 18 8.13 8.05 -12.33
C GLY A 18 8.44 8.85 -13.61
N ARG A 19 8.89 10.11 -13.51
CA ARG A 19 9.27 10.92 -14.69
C ARG A 19 10.42 10.27 -15.46
N ASP A 20 11.47 9.90 -14.76
CA ASP A 20 12.65 9.24 -15.30
C ASP A 20 12.32 7.93 -16.03
N LEU A 21 11.40 7.15 -15.47
CA LEU A 21 10.89 5.92 -16.10
C LEU A 21 10.12 6.22 -17.39
N ALA A 22 9.20 7.21 -17.34
CA ALA A 22 8.39 7.58 -18.48
C ALA A 22 9.21 8.22 -19.62
N GLU A 23 10.29 8.92 -19.31
CA GLU A 23 11.22 9.48 -20.30
C GLU A 23 12.15 8.43 -20.88
N GLY A 24 12.57 7.44 -20.06
CA GLY A 24 13.54 6.42 -20.46
C GLY A 24 12.95 5.20 -21.16
N PHE A 25 11.67 4.86 -20.91
CA PHE A 25 11.09 3.60 -21.39
C PHE A 25 9.68 3.78 -21.95
N ALA A 26 9.48 3.28 -23.17
CA ALA A 26 8.16 3.32 -23.83
C ALA A 26 7.10 2.52 -23.07
N CYS A 27 7.46 1.38 -22.47
CA CYS A 27 6.54 0.58 -21.65
C CYS A 27 6.07 1.30 -20.38
N ALA A 28 6.92 2.14 -19.79
CA ALA A 28 6.52 2.99 -18.65
C ALA A 28 5.66 4.17 -19.09
N ARG A 29 6.00 4.82 -20.21
CA ARG A 29 5.18 5.90 -20.81
C ARG A 29 3.77 5.43 -21.05
N SER A 30 3.59 4.27 -21.69
CA SER A 30 2.26 3.71 -21.99
C SER A 30 1.41 3.47 -20.75
N VAL A 31 2.00 3.23 -19.56
CA VAL A 31 1.26 3.12 -18.30
C VAL A 31 0.61 4.45 -17.94
N PHE A 32 1.38 5.54 -18.00
CA PHE A 32 0.85 6.87 -17.69
C PHE A 32 -0.21 7.30 -18.69
N ASP A 33 0.01 7.05 -19.98
CA ASP A 33 -0.94 7.38 -21.04
C ASP A 33 -2.29 6.63 -20.84
N GLU A 34 -2.24 5.32 -20.51
CA GLU A 34 -3.42 4.51 -20.21
C GLU A 34 -4.17 5.02 -18.96
N VAL A 35 -3.44 5.36 -17.90
CA VAL A 35 -4.05 5.86 -16.66
C VAL A 35 -4.66 7.25 -16.87
N ASP A 36 -3.97 8.15 -17.56
CA ASP A 36 -4.48 9.48 -17.88
C ASP A 36 -5.77 9.40 -18.71
N GLU A 37 -5.81 8.55 -19.73
CA GLU A 37 -7.00 8.30 -20.55
C GLU A 37 -8.17 7.77 -19.70
N ARG A 38 -7.92 6.73 -18.89
CA ARG A 38 -8.96 6.10 -18.05
C ARG A 38 -9.53 7.03 -17.00
N LEU A 39 -8.71 7.88 -16.41
CA LEU A 39 -9.13 8.83 -15.39
C LEU A 39 -9.76 10.10 -15.96
N GLY A 40 -9.55 10.39 -17.24
CA GLY A 40 -10.07 11.58 -17.92
C GLY A 40 -9.36 12.89 -17.48
N PHE A 41 -8.17 12.80 -16.90
CA PHE A 41 -7.31 13.94 -16.60
C PHE A 41 -5.85 13.51 -16.56
N VAL A 42 -4.92 14.48 -16.70
CA VAL A 42 -3.48 14.24 -16.82
C VAL A 42 -2.86 14.01 -15.43
N LEU A 43 -3.01 12.78 -14.87
CA LEU A 43 -2.41 12.37 -13.61
C LEU A 43 -0.88 12.35 -13.70
N SER A 44 -0.33 11.96 -14.86
CA SER A 44 1.12 11.96 -15.12
C SER A 44 1.75 13.30 -14.84
N ARG A 45 1.11 14.41 -15.27
CA ARG A 45 1.60 15.77 -14.98
C ARG A 45 1.60 16.04 -13.48
N LEU A 46 0.58 15.60 -12.75
CA LEU A 46 0.53 15.76 -11.29
C LEU A 46 1.67 14.98 -10.61
N CYS A 47 1.97 13.77 -11.10
CA CYS A 47 3.12 12.99 -10.61
C CYS A 47 4.45 13.70 -10.85
N PHE A 48 4.63 14.27 -12.04
CA PHE A 48 5.92 14.82 -12.49
C PHE A 48 6.16 16.25 -12.01
N GLU A 49 5.14 17.08 -11.95
CA GLU A 49 5.23 18.52 -11.74
C GLU A 49 4.54 19.00 -10.45
N GLY A 50 3.64 18.20 -9.89
CA GLY A 50 2.82 18.59 -8.74
C GLY A 50 1.64 19.48 -9.09
N PRO A 51 1.11 20.26 -8.17
CA PRO A 51 1.70 20.59 -6.85
C PRO A 51 1.59 19.47 -5.82
N ALA A 52 2.49 19.48 -4.84
CA ALA A 52 2.60 18.42 -3.82
C ALA A 52 1.32 18.26 -2.99
N GLU A 53 0.67 19.35 -2.64
CA GLU A 53 -0.57 19.36 -1.86
C GLU A 53 -1.70 18.64 -2.59
N THR A 54 -1.83 18.84 -3.90
CA THR A 54 -2.83 18.15 -4.72
C THR A 54 -2.50 16.66 -4.86
N LEU A 55 -1.20 16.33 -5.06
CA LEU A 55 -0.74 14.95 -5.13
C LEU A 55 -0.94 14.20 -3.81
N ALA A 56 -0.91 14.89 -2.66
CA ALA A 56 -1.12 14.30 -1.35
C ALA A 56 -2.60 13.96 -1.05
N LEU A 57 -3.56 14.51 -1.80
CA LEU A 57 -4.96 14.12 -1.66
C LEU A 57 -5.13 12.65 -1.97
N THR A 58 -5.85 11.93 -1.11
CA THR A 58 -5.95 10.47 -1.19
C THR A 58 -6.49 9.97 -2.54
N GLU A 59 -7.44 10.70 -3.14
CA GLU A 59 -7.99 10.40 -4.47
C GLU A 59 -6.98 10.53 -5.63
N HIS A 60 -5.90 11.31 -5.44
CA HIS A 60 -4.82 11.46 -6.41
C HIS A 60 -3.61 10.60 -6.05
N ALA A 61 -3.25 10.53 -4.77
CA ALA A 61 -2.09 9.76 -4.31
C ALA A 61 -2.21 8.27 -4.67
N GLN A 62 -3.41 7.69 -4.51
CA GLN A 62 -3.60 6.27 -4.77
C GLN A 62 -3.37 5.92 -6.26
N PRO A 63 -4.04 6.52 -7.23
CA PRO A 63 -3.77 6.20 -8.64
C PRO A 63 -2.36 6.62 -9.08
N ALA A 64 -1.77 7.66 -8.50
CA ALA A 64 -0.42 8.08 -8.80
C ALA A 64 0.63 7.02 -8.38
N ILE A 65 0.51 6.48 -7.16
CA ILE A 65 1.39 5.41 -6.68
C ILE A 65 1.19 4.14 -7.51
N LEU A 66 -0.05 3.78 -7.85
CA LEU A 66 -0.35 2.66 -8.75
C LEU A 66 0.36 2.83 -10.10
N ALA A 67 0.20 3.98 -10.76
CA ALA A 67 0.80 4.23 -12.07
C ALA A 67 2.33 4.10 -12.03
N VAL A 68 3.00 4.73 -11.05
CA VAL A 68 4.46 4.62 -10.90
C VAL A 68 4.88 3.20 -10.58
N SER A 69 4.14 2.48 -9.73
CA SER A 69 4.45 1.09 -9.39
C SER A 69 4.35 0.17 -10.61
N ILE A 70 3.32 0.34 -11.44
CA ILE A 70 3.16 -0.48 -12.65
C ILE A 70 4.14 -0.05 -13.76
N ALA A 71 4.47 1.24 -13.86
CA ALA A 71 5.54 1.70 -14.75
C ALA A 71 6.89 1.04 -14.38
N ALA A 72 7.26 1.08 -13.10
CA ALA A 72 8.47 0.41 -12.60
C ALA A 72 8.43 -1.11 -12.81
N TRP A 73 7.26 -1.74 -12.60
CA TRP A 73 7.04 -3.17 -12.85
C TRP A 73 7.27 -3.55 -14.30
N ARG A 74 6.73 -2.79 -15.27
CA ARG A 74 6.92 -3.06 -16.70
C ARG A 74 8.39 -2.90 -17.11
N VAL A 75 9.07 -1.86 -16.62
CA VAL A 75 10.52 -1.66 -16.87
C VAL A 75 11.36 -2.77 -16.25
N LEU A 76 11.06 -3.19 -15.04
CA LEU A 76 11.74 -4.29 -14.37
C LEU A 76 11.61 -5.60 -15.18
N GLY A 77 10.40 -5.92 -15.63
CA GLY A 77 10.13 -7.08 -16.48
C GLY A 77 10.88 -7.04 -17.80
N GLU A 78 10.86 -5.88 -18.50
CA GLU A 78 11.54 -5.69 -19.79
C GLU A 78 13.07 -5.80 -19.67
N THR A 79 13.64 -5.25 -18.60
CA THR A 79 15.11 -5.14 -18.45
C THR A 79 15.76 -6.34 -17.76
N THR A 80 15.01 -7.15 -17.01
CA THR A 80 15.54 -8.28 -16.23
C THR A 80 14.90 -9.62 -16.58
N GLY A 81 13.70 -9.63 -17.15
CA GLY A 81 12.91 -10.85 -17.34
C GLY A 81 12.48 -11.53 -16.04
N VAL A 82 12.54 -10.82 -14.88
CA VAL A 82 12.22 -11.41 -13.58
C VAL A 82 10.78 -11.91 -13.53
N ARG A 83 10.61 -13.11 -12.98
CA ARG A 83 9.32 -13.69 -12.62
C ARG A 83 9.34 -13.95 -11.12
N PRO A 84 8.70 -13.09 -10.31
CA PRO A 84 8.69 -13.28 -8.87
C PRO A 84 7.89 -14.52 -8.48
N VAL A 85 8.29 -15.16 -7.38
CA VAL A 85 7.61 -16.36 -6.87
C VAL A 85 6.32 -16.02 -6.13
N ALA A 86 6.16 -14.79 -5.67
CA ALA A 86 4.94 -14.23 -5.08
C ALA A 86 5.02 -12.70 -5.09
N VAL A 87 3.87 -12.06 -4.99
CA VAL A 87 3.75 -10.61 -4.86
C VAL A 87 2.85 -10.23 -3.69
N ALA A 88 3.05 -9.04 -3.13
CA ALA A 88 2.17 -8.46 -2.13
C ALA A 88 2.19 -6.93 -2.21
N GLY A 89 1.21 -6.28 -1.59
CA GLY A 89 1.19 -4.83 -1.50
C GLY A 89 0.70 -4.33 -0.16
N HIS A 90 1.22 -3.19 0.29
CA HIS A 90 0.78 -2.54 1.51
C HIS A 90 -0.45 -1.67 1.22
N SER A 91 -1.62 -2.04 1.75
CA SER A 91 -2.87 -1.30 1.53
C SER A 91 -3.15 -1.07 0.03
N LEU A 92 -3.08 0.17 -0.47
CA LEU A 92 -3.16 0.48 -1.90
C LEU A 92 -2.26 -0.41 -2.76
N GLY A 93 -1.05 -0.72 -2.29
CA GLY A 93 -0.10 -1.54 -3.04
C GLY A 93 -0.63 -2.93 -3.42
N GLU A 94 -1.63 -3.46 -2.73
CA GLU A 94 -2.27 -4.73 -3.11
C GLU A 94 -2.96 -4.64 -4.49
N TRP A 95 -3.53 -3.48 -4.84
CA TRP A 95 -4.05 -3.23 -6.19
C TRP A 95 -2.95 -3.29 -7.25
N SER A 96 -1.78 -2.71 -6.94
CA SER A 96 -0.61 -2.81 -7.82
C SER A 96 -0.12 -4.25 -7.93
N ALA A 97 -0.12 -5.02 -6.84
CA ALA A 97 0.22 -6.45 -6.84
C ALA A 97 -0.75 -7.27 -7.71
N LEU A 98 -2.05 -6.98 -7.66
CA LEU A 98 -3.06 -7.63 -8.51
C LEU A 98 -2.86 -7.31 -9.99
N VAL A 99 -2.53 -6.07 -10.35
CA VAL A 99 -2.20 -5.71 -11.74
C VAL A 99 -0.92 -6.41 -12.18
N ALA A 100 0.12 -6.44 -11.35
CA ALA A 100 1.38 -7.11 -11.66
C ALA A 100 1.22 -8.63 -11.81
N ALA A 101 0.29 -9.23 -11.08
CA ALA A 101 -0.07 -10.64 -11.19
C ALA A 101 -1.07 -10.96 -12.32
N GLY A 102 -1.44 -9.99 -13.15
CA GLY A 102 -2.41 -10.19 -14.23
C GLY A 102 -3.86 -10.40 -13.77
N ALA A 103 -4.13 -10.26 -12.47
CA ALA A 103 -5.44 -10.51 -11.88
C ALA A 103 -6.43 -9.35 -12.05
N LEU A 104 -5.94 -8.14 -12.35
CA LEU A 104 -6.75 -6.94 -12.56
C LEU A 104 -6.15 -6.09 -13.67
N GLN A 105 -6.98 -5.54 -14.55
CA GLN A 105 -6.52 -4.63 -15.61
C GLN A 105 -6.11 -3.28 -15.02
N LEU A 106 -5.07 -2.64 -15.58
CA LEU A 106 -4.56 -1.36 -15.08
C LEU A 106 -5.63 -0.26 -15.08
N GLY A 107 -6.42 -0.14 -16.14
CA GLY A 107 -7.48 0.85 -16.24
C GLY A 107 -8.55 0.68 -15.14
N ASP A 108 -8.99 -0.57 -14.89
CA ASP A 108 -9.97 -0.87 -13.82
C ASP A 108 -9.37 -0.58 -12.43
N ALA A 109 -8.09 -0.92 -12.23
CA ALA A 109 -7.36 -0.63 -11.00
C ALA A 109 -7.25 0.88 -10.76
N ALA A 110 -6.92 1.67 -11.79
CA ALA A 110 -6.79 3.13 -11.69
C ALA A 110 -8.10 3.81 -11.28
N GLU A 111 -9.22 3.45 -11.93
CA GLU A 111 -10.54 3.92 -11.54
C GLU A 111 -10.93 3.45 -10.13
N GLY A 112 -10.65 2.18 -9.82
CA GLY A 112 -10.93 1.57 -8.53
C GLY A 112 -10.22 2.27 -7.37
N VAL A 113 -8.91 2.50 -7.48
CA VAL A 113 -8.15 3.15 -6.41
C VAL A 113 -8.45 4.63 -6.29
N ARG A 114 -8.82 5.32 -7.38
CA ARG A 114 -9.31 6.70 -7.33
C ARG A 114 -10.63 6.77 -6.57
N ALA A 115 -11.58 5.90 -6.91
CA ALA A 115 -12.86 5.81 -6.20
C ALA A 115 -12.65 5.47 -4.73
N ARG A 116 -11.76 4.48 -4.43
CA ARG A 116 -11.37 4.12 -3.07
C ARG A 116 -10.82 5.32 -2.30
N GLY A 117 -9.90 6.08 -2.89
CA GLY A 117 -9.30 7.26 -2.27
C GLY A 117 -10.33 8.31 -1.91
N ARG A 118 -11.25 8.61 -2.85
CA ARG A 118 -12.35 9.55 -2.63
C ARG A 118 -13.30 9.08 -1.54
N LEU A 119 -13.78 7.84 -1.62
CA LEU A 119 -14.68 7.26 -0.63
C LEU A 119 -14.07 7.23 0.78
N MET A 120 -12.78 6.89 0.90
CA MET A 120 -12.09 6.91 2.19
C MET A 120 -11.93 8.32 2.76
N GLN A 121 -11.75 9.33 1.90
CA GLN A 121 -11.70 10.73 2.33
C GLN A 121 -13.08 11.25 2.76
N GLU A 122 -14.14 10.83 2.08
CA GLU A 122 -15.52 11.24 2.35
C GLU A 122 -16.17 10.48 3.52
N ALA A 123 -15.63 9.31 3.90
CA ALA A 123 -16.19 8.46 4.94
C ALA A 123 -16.25 9.12 6.32
N VAL A 124 -15.33 10.04 6.60
CA VAL A 124 -15.23 10.75 7.88
C VAL A 124 -14.92 12.22 7.62
N PRO A 125 -15.66 13.16 8.22
CA PRO A 125 -15.34 14.59 8.13
C PRO A 125 -13.91 14.88 8.59
N VAL A 126 -13.26 15.85 7.93
CA VAL A 126 -11.88 16.25 8.30
C VAL A 126 -11.82 16.67 9.77
N GLY A 127 -10.84 16.14 10.50
CA GLY A 127 -10.64 16.42 11.91
C GLY A 127 -11.38 15.48 12.87
N VAL A 128 -12.36 14.69 12.41
CA VAL A 128 -13.06 13.71 13.26
C VAL A 128 -12.21 12.48 13.52
N GLY A 129 -11.43 12.04 12.52
CA GLY A 129 -10.54 10.89 12.63
C GLY A 129 -9.07 11.27 12.62
N ALA A 130 -8.23 10.36 13.13
CA ALA A 130 -6.78 10.50 13.14
C ALA A 130 -6.09 9.12 13.09
N MET A 131 -4.77 9.14 12.85
CA MET A 131 -3.90 7.98 12.97
C MET A 131 -2.63 8.36 13.75
N ALA A 132 -2.06 7.40 14.47
CA ALA A 132 -0.77 7.56 15.13
C ALA A 132 0.11 6.31 14.96
N ALA A 133 1.41 6.52 14.73
CA ALA A 133 2.40 5.45 14.74
C ALA A 133 2.90 5.23 16.18
N VAL A 134 2.80 4.00 16.67
CA VAL A 134 3.26 3.56 17.98
C VAL A 134 4.48 2.67 17.80
N MET A 135 5.55 2.94 18.53
CA MET A 135 6.83 2.26 18.43
C MET A 135 7.20 1.59 19.76
N GLY A 136 7.68 0.34 19.68
CA GLY A 136 8.28 -0.36 20.81
C GLY A 136 7.30 -1.11 21.71
N LEU A 137 6.04 -1.25 21.31
CA LEU A 137 5.03 -2.07 22.01
C LEU A 137 4.62 -3.28 21.16
N ALA A 138 4.34 -4.40 21.83
CA ALA A 138 3.75 -5.57 21.20
C ALA A 138 2.25 -5.36 20.93
N LEU A 139 1.71 -6.05 19.92
CA LEU A 139 0.30 -5.91 19.52
C LEU A 139 -0.70 -6.06 20.68
N PRO A 140 -0.61 -7.07 21.56
CA PRO A 140 -1.57 -7.20 22.66
C PRO A 140 -1.59 -5.97 23.58
N VAL A 141 -0.43 -5.36 23.82
CA VAL A 141 -0.35 -4.13 24.66
C VAL A 141 -0.97 -2.93 23.92
N VAL A 142 -0.77 -2.83 22.60
CA VAL A 142 -1.40 -1.78 21.79
C VAL A 142 -2.92 -1.94 21.78
N GLU A 143 -3.42 -3.18 21.69
CA GLU A 143 -4.86 -3.49 21.75
C GLU A 143 -5.47 -3.11 23.11
N GLU A 144 -4.79 -3.43 24.22
CA GLU A 144 -5.21 -3.00 25.57
C GLU A 144 -5.29 -1.47 25.67
N LEU A 145 -4.25 -0.76 25.20
CA LEU A 145 -4.23 0.70 25.23
C LEU A 145 -5.29 1.31 24.31
N CYS A 146 -5.57 0.68 23.15
CA CYS A 146 -6.67 1.11 22.30
C CYS A 146 -8.02 0.96 23.00
N ALA A 147 -8.26 -0.16 23.69
CA ALA A 147 -9.49 -0.39 24.43
C ALA A 147 -9.65 0.62 25.59
N GLU A 148 -8.56 0.92 26.33
CA GLU A 148 -8.55 1.91 27.39
C GLU A 148 -8.80 3.34 26.85
N ALA A 149 -8.10 3.72 25.75
CA ALA A 149 -8.20 5.04 25.15
C ALA A 149 -9.51 5.29 24.39
N ALA A 150 -10.22 4.24 23.99
CA ALA A 150 -11.43 4.35 23.17
C ALA A 150 -12.55 5.12 23.88
N GLU A 151 -12.80 4.86 25.19
CA GLU A 151 -13.87 5.52 25.96
C GLU A 151 -15.22 5.55 25.21
N GLY A 152 -15.57 4.47 24.51
CA GLY A 152 -16.78 4.37 23.68
C GLY A 152 -16.64 4.87 22.25
N GLU A 153 -15.51 5.44 21.87
CA GLU A 153 -15.17 5.82 20.51
C GLU A 153 -14.47 4.67 19.75
N VAL A 154 -14.32 4.80 18.42
CA VAL A 154 -13.54 3.85 17.62
C VAL A 154 -12.07 4.16 17.76
N LEU A 155 -11.29 3.15 18.15
CA LEU A 155 -9.83 3.15 18.08
C LEU A 155 -9.34 1.72 17.96
N ALA A 156 -8.49 1.43 16.97
CA ALA A 156 -7.97 0.09 16.73
C ALA A 156 -6.60 0.12 16.04
N PRO A 157 -5.81 -0.97 16.12
CA PRO A 157 -4.67 -1.17 15.24
C PRO A 157 -5.11 -1.18 13.77
N ALA A 158 -4.40 -0.42 12.93
CA ALA A 158 -4.69 -0.19 11.53
C ALA A 158 -3.60 -0.72 10.59
N ASN A 159 -2.31 -0.61 10.99
CA ASN A 159 -1.22 -1.22 10.26
C ASN A 159 -0.29 -1.95 11.23
N LEU A 160 -0.16 -3.25 11.05
CA LEU A 160 0.78 -4.10 11.78
C LEU A 160 2.07 -4.19 10.96
N ASN A 161 2.87 -3.11 11.00
CA ASN A 161 4.01 -2.94 10.10
C ASN A 161 5.21 -3.83 10.43
N GLY A 162 5.23 -4.43 11.64
CA GLY A 162 6.38 -5.20 12.10
C GLY A 162 7.56 -4.31 12.51
N GLY A 163 8.66 -4.95 12.91
CA GLY A 163 9.85 -4.23 13.38
C GLY A 163 9.57 -3.29 14.57
N GLY A 164 8.56 -3.60 15.39
CA GLY A 164 8.15 -2.82 16.55
C GLY A 164 7.30 -1.58 16.21
N GLN A 165 6.74 -1.49 15.01
CA GLN A 165 5.87 -0.39 14.59
C GLN A 165 4.43 -0.86 14.34
N ILE A 166 3.48 -0.25 15.03
CA ILE A 166 2.04 -0.43 14.83
C ILE A 166 1.42 0.95 14.64
N VAL A 167 0.57 1.09 13.63
CA VAL A 167 -0.23 2.30 13.44
C VAL A 167 -1.64 2.03 13.97
N VAL A 168 -2.17 2.97 14.77
CA VAL A 168 -3.54 2.94 15.24
C VAL A 168 -4.37 4.01 14.54
N ALA A 169 -5.67 3.75 14.35
CA ALA A 169 -6.61 4.65 13.71
C ALA A 169 -7.96 4.66 14.43
N GLY A 170 -8.62 5.80 14.43
CA GLY A 170 -9.91 5.98 15.06
C GLY A 170 -10.32 7.43 15.17
N HIS A 171 -11.21 7.74 16.13
CA HIS A 171 -11.58 9.12 16.44
C HIS A 171 -10.38 9.91 16.95
N ALA A 172 -10.28 11.16 16.56
CA ALA A 172 -9.12 12.00 16.87
C ALA A 172 -8.86 12.10 18.37
N ALA A 173 -9.90 12.25 19.20
CA ALA A 173 -9.76 12.32 20.65
C ALA A 173 -9.23 11.00 21.24
N ALA A 174 -9.72 9.85 20.76
CA ALA A 174 -9.23 8.54 21.18
C ALA A 174 -7.75 8.32 20.77
N VAL A 175 -7.35 8.78 19.58
CA VAL A 175 -5.94 8.73 19.15
C VAL A 175 -5.05 9.60 20.03
N GLU A 176 -5.50 10.79 20.43
CA GLU A 176 -4.72 11.66 21.35
C GLU A 176 -4.58 11.00 22.74
N ARG A 177 -5.63 10.39 23.27
CA ARG A 177 -5.55 9.63 24.54
C ARG A 177 -4.56 8.46 24.41
N MET A 178 -4.60 7.73 23.29
CA MET A 178 -3.66 6.64 23.01
C MET A 178 -2.21 7.13 22.99
N VAL A 179 -1.93 8.28 22.36
CA VAL A 179 -0.58 8.87 22.33
C VAL A 179 -0.10 9.19 23.74
N ALA A 180 -0.99 9.75 24.60
CA ALA A 180 -0.66 10.04 25.98
C ALA A 180 -0.42 8.77 26.82
N LEU A 181 -1.26 7.74 26.65
CA LEU A 181 -1.11 6.44 27.34
C LEU A 181 0.16 5.71 26.92
N ALA A 182 0.51 5.73 25.63
CA ALA A 182 1.75 5.13 25.15
C ALA A 182 2.99 5.71 25.85
N ALA A 183 3.01 7.01 26.12
CA ALA A 183 4.09 7.67 26.85
C ALA A 183 4.24 7.12 28.28
N THR A 184 3.14 6.77 28.98
CA THR A 184 3.20 6.15 30.31
C THR A 184 3.84 4.77 30.31
N ARG A 185 3.78 4.08 29.17
CA ARG A 185 4.43 2.77 28.93
C ARG A 185 5.84 2.92 28.35
N LYS A 186 6.44 4.13 28.38
CA LYS A 186 7.77 4.45 27.82
C LYS A 186 7.89 4.14 26.33
N ALA A 187 6.77 4.09 25.60
CA ALA A 187 6.72 3.93 24.18
C ALA A 187 6.69 5.29 23.47
N ARG A 188 7.18 5.31 22.23
CA ARG A 188 7.08 6.49 21.38
C ARG A 188 5.82 6.37 20.53
N ALA A 189 4.94 7.37 20.63
CA ALA A 189 3.79 7.49 19.75
C ALA A 189 3.80 8.86 19.07
N GLN A 190 3.44 8.90 17.78
CA GLN A 190 3.42 10.12 16.99
C GLN A 190 2.21 10.13 16.05
N ARG A 191 1.41 11.19 16.11
CA ARG A 191 0.33 11.44 15.17
C ARG A 191 0.87 11.56 13.76
N LEU A 192 0.16 10.95 12.80
CA LEU A 192 0.49 11.00 11.39
C LEU A 192 -0.24 12.16 10.70
N ALA A 193 0.42 12.77 9.71
CA ALA A 193 -0.15 13.82 8.87
C ALA A 193 -1.02 13.20 7.77
N VAL A 194 -2.14 12.58 8.15
CA VAL A 194 -3.13 11.99 7.25
C VAL A 194 -4.49 12.62 7.48
N SER A 195 -5.33 12.60 6.44
CA SER A 195 -6.63 13.29 6.43
C SER A 195 -7.80 12.43 6.90
N ALA A 196 -7.60 11.10 7.05
CA ALA A 196 -8.64 10.17 7.44
C ALA A 196 -8.07 8.99 8.27
N PRO A 197 -8.91 8.34 9.11
CA PRO A 197 -8.50 7.21 9.95
C PRO A 197 -8.63 5.90 9.18
N PHE A 198 -7.69 5.62 8.28
CA PHE A 198 -7.71 4.45 7.42
C PHE A 198 -7.67 3.13 8.20
N HIS A 199 -8.22 2.07 7.62
CA HIS A 199 -8.16 0.69 8.14
C HIS A 199 -8.77 0.50 9.53
N CYS A 200 -9.86 1.18 9.82
CA CYS A 200 -10.66 1.00 11.03
C CYS A 200 -12.17 1.04 10.73
N ALA A 201 -13.00 0.79 11.74
CA ALA A 201 -14.45 0.70 11.57
C ALA A 201 -15.10 1.99 11.03
N LEU A 202 -14.47 3.16 11.21
CA LEU A 202 -14.95 4.44 10.68
C LEU A 202 -14.92 4.46 9.13
N MET A 203 -14.16 3.58 8.49
CA MET A 203 -14.09 3.45 7.03
C MET A 203 -15.20 2.58 6.43
N ARG A 204 -16.15 2.08 7.23
CA ARG A 204 -17.26 1.23 6.74
C ARG A 204 -18.01 1.86 5.56
N PRO A 205 -18.40 3.15 5.58
CA PRO A 205 -19.07 3.77 4.45
C PRO A 205 -18.25 3.71 3.15
N ALA A 206 -16.92 3.82 3.25
CA ALA A 206 -16.02 3.70 2.11
C ALA A 206 -15.99 2.26 1.55
N GLY A 207 -15.97 1.24 2.41
CA GLY A 207 -16.05 -0.16 1.99
C GLY A 207 -17.35 -0.46 1.26
N GLU A 208 -18.48 -0.05 1.84
CA GLU A 208 -19.81 -0.21 1.23
C GLU A 208 -19.90 0.52 -0.12
N GLY A 209 -19.40 1.76 -0.20
CA GLY A 209 -19.36 2.53 -1.43
C GLY A 209 -18.43 1.94 -2.50
N LEU A 210 -17.43 1.17 -2.13
CA LEU A 210 -16.49 0.52 -3.04
C LEU A 210 -17.10 -0.73 -3.72
N ARG A 211 -18.06 -1.42 -3.12
CA ARG A 211 -18.71 -2.63 -3.69
C ARG A 211 -19.16 -2.46 -5.14
N PRO A 212 -19.95 -1.43 -5.49
CA PRO A 212 -20.39 -1.25 -6.89
C PRO A 212 -19.24 -0.93 -7.85
N VAL A 213 -18.11 -0.41 -7.36
CA VAL A 213 -16.91 -0.19 -8.16
C VAL A 213 -16.23 -1.54 -8.42
N LEU A 214 -16.02 -2.35 -7.39
CA LEU A 214 -15.44 -3.70 -7.51
C LEU A 214 -16.28 -4.62 -8.40
N ALA A 215 -17.60 -4.50 -8.36
CA ALA A 215 -18.50 -5.29 -9.22
C ALA A 215 -18.34 -4.98 -10.72
N ARG A 216 -17.78 -3.82 -11.09
CA ARG A 216 -17.48 -3.46 -12.48
C ARG A 216 -16.09 -3.86 -12.93
N CYS A 217 -15.18 -4.11 -11.98
CA CYS A 217 -13.82 -4.56 -12.28
C CYS A 217 -13.83 -6.00 -12.81
N ARG A 218 -13.04 -6.25 -13.84
CA ARG A 218 -12.84 -7.61 -14.36
C ARG A 218 -11.66 -8.25 -13.65
N PHE A 219 -11.95 -9.16 -12.72
CA PHE A 219 -10.93 -9.97 -12.07
C PHE A 219 -10.71 -11.28 -12.83
N THR A 220 -9.45 -11.71 -12.90
CA THR A 220 -8.99 -12.97 -13.47
C THR A 220 -8.12 -13.72 -12.46
N GLU A 221 -7.89 -15.02 -12.68
CA GLU A 221 -7.00 -15.79 -11.82
C GLU A 221 -5.58 -15.19 -11.86
N PRO A 222 -4.95 -14.95 -10.69
CA PRO A 222 -3.59 -14.44 -10.65
C PRO A 222 -2.59 -15.41 -11.29
N GLU A 223 -1.69 -14.90 -12.12
CA GLU A 223 -0.61 -15.70 -12.75
C GLU A 223 0.46 -16.16 -11.74
N MET A 224 0.49 -15.56 -10.56
CA MET A 224 1.37 -15.89 -9.44
C MET A 224 0.66 -15.58 -8.11
N PRO A 225 1.08 -16.21 -6.99
CA PRO A 225 0.50 -15.96 -5.69
C PRO A 225 0.54 -14.48 -5.29
N VAL A 226 -0.62 -13.91 -4.97
CA VAL A 226 -0.76 -12.59 -4.36
C VAL A 226 -1.02 -12.79 -2.87
N VAL A 227 -0.13 -12.31 -2.01
CA VAL A 227 -0.34 -12.41 -0.56
C VAL A 227 -1.19 -11.23 -0.10
N SER A 228 -2.41 -11.55 0.36
CA SER A 228 -3.36 -10.55 0.84
C SER A 228 -2.86 -9.86 2.11
N SER A 229 -3.02 -8.55 2.17
CA SER A 229 -2.69 -7.74 3.34
C SER A 229 -3.69 -7.88 4.50
N VAL A 230 -4.88 -8.44 4.23
CA VAL A 230 -5.93 -8.67 5.24
C VAL A 230 -5.74 -10.00 5.94
N ASP A 231 -5.56 -11.09 5.17
CA ASP A 231 -5.49 -12.46 5.70
C ASP A 231 -4.04 -12.96 5.81
N ALA A 232 -3.06 -12.23 5.26
CA ALA A 232 -1.64 -12.58 5.20
C ALA A 232 -1.38 -13.97 4.59
N ARG A 233 -2.27 -14.44 3.70
CA ARG A 233 -2.18 -15.71 2.97
C ARG A 233 -2.17 -15.46 1.47
N ALA A 234 -1.62 -16.40 0.73
CA ALA A 234 -1.71 -16.36 -0.72
C ALA A 234 -3.17 -16.53 -1.19
N VAL A 235 -3.54 -15.69 -2.14
CA VAL A 235 -4.81 -15.75 -2.86
C VAL A 235 -4.50 -16.18 -4.29
N THR A 236 -5.21 -17.19 -4.78
CA THR A 236 -5.05 -17.75 -6.12
C THR A 236 -6.36 -17.78 -6.90
N SER A 237 -7.48 -17.44 -6.25
CA SER A 237 -8.81 -17.40 -6.88
C SER A 237 -9.29 -15.98 -7.10
N ALA A 238 -9.69 -15.68 -8.35
CA ALA A 238 -10.31 -14.40 -8.71
C ALA A 238 -11.61 -14.12 -7.93
N ALA A 239 -12.34 -15.16 -7.55
CA ALA A 239 -13.63 -15.02 -6.86
C ALA A 239 -13.51 -14.40 -5.46
N GLU A 240 -12.33 -14.52 -4.81
CA GLU A 240 -12.08 -13.95 -3.47
C GLU A 240 -11.69 -12.46 -3.52
N LEU A 241 -11.17 -11.98 -4.66
CA LEU A 241 -10.52 -10.67 -4.75
C LEU A 241 -11.43 -9.48 -4.44
N PRO A 242 -12.69 -9.42 -4.94
CA PRO A 242 -13.58 -8.30 -4.61
C PRO A 242 -13.86 -8.18 -3.11
N GLU A 243 -14.15 -9.30 -2.44
CA GLU A 243 -14.41 -9.31 -1.00
C GLU A 243 -13.17 -8.91 -0.18
N LEU A 244 -11.99 -9.41 -0.55
CA LEU A 244 -10.74 -9.05 0.11
C LEU A 244 -10.43 -7.56 -0.01
N LEU A 245 -10.61 -6.96 -1.19
CA LEU A 245 -10.40 -5.54 -1.41
C LEU A 245 -11.42 -4.66 -0.68
N GLU A 246 -12.66 -5.10 -0.53
CA GLU A 246 -13.66 -4.43 0.28
C GLU A 246 -13.29 -4.50 1.77
N ARG A 247 -13.02 -5.70 2.30
CA ARG A 247 -12.63 -5.92 3.70
C ARG A 247 -11.38 -5.13 4.08
N GLN A 248 -10.43 -5.00 3.15
CA GLN A 248 -9.20 -4.25 3.36
C GLN A 248 -9.44 -2.80 3.79
N VAL A 249 -10.55 -2.18 3.38
CA VAL A 249 -10.85 -0.77 3.70
C VAL A 249 -11.01 -0.56 5.21
N THR A 250 -11.56 -1.55 5.92
CA THR A 250 -11.86 -1.49 7.37
C THR A 250 -10.97 -2.39 8.22
N ALA A 251 -10.24 -3.32 7.60
CA ALA A 251 -9.37 -4.27 8.30
C ALA A 251 -7.94 -3.75 8.43
N PRO A 252 -7.21 -4.19 9.46
CA PRO A 252 -5.80 -3.85 9.60
C PRO A 252 -4.96 -4.45 8.46
N VAL A 253 -3.95 -3.70 8.03
CA VAL A 253 -2.90 -4.21 7.14
C VAL A 253 -1.93 -5.07 7.97
N ARG A 254 -1.94 -6.38 7.76
CA ARG A 254 -1.11 -7.38 8.47
C ARG A 254 0.26 -7.53 7.81
N TRP A 255 1.00 -6.40 7.70
CA TRP A 255 2.22 -6.36 6.89
C TRP A 255 3.32 -7.28 7.42
N GLU A 256 3.51 -7.37 8.74
CA GLU A 256 4.51 -8.27 9.31
C GLU A 256 4.25 -9.73 8.92
N GLU A 257 3.02 -10.17 9.04
CA GLU A 257 2.65 -11.54 8.68
C GLU A 257 2.73 -11.76 7.15
N THR A 258 2.31 -10.76 6.35
CA THR A 258 2.47 -10.76 4.89
C THR A 258 3.94 -10.93 4.49
N ALA A 259 4.86 -10.19 5.13
CA ALA A 259 6.29 -10.30 4.87
C ALA A 259 6.85 -11.69 5.25
N ARG A 260 6.40 -12.27 6.37
CA ARG A 260 6.78 -13.64 6.78
C ARG A 260 6.24 -14.70 5.82
N THR A 261 5.00 -14.53 5.33
CA THR A 261 4.43 -15.40 4.29
C THR A 261 5.24 -15.30 2.99
N LEU A 262 5.63 -14.09 2.54
CA LEU A 262 6.52 -13.93 1.39
C LEU A 262 7.86 -14.62 1.59
N ALA A 263 8.44 -14.55 2.79
CA ALA A 263 9.69 -15.22 3.12
C ALA A 263 9.60 -16.75 3.00
N SER A 264 8.43 -17.34 3.29
CA SER A 264 8.23 -18.79 3.19
C SER A 264 8.36 -19.34 1.76
N TYR A 265 8.32 -18.49 0.75
CA TYR A 265 8.61 -18.88 -0.65
C TYR A 265 10.11 -19.08 -0.93
N GLY A 266 10.99 -18.83 0.05
CA GLY A 266 12.43 -19.11 -0.06
C GLY A 266 13.21 -18.16 -0.98
N ALA A 267 12.64 -17.02 -1.37
CA ALA A 267 13.35 -16.02 -2.17
C ALA A 267 14.29 -15.20 -1.27
N PRO A 268 15.56 -15.00 -1.67
CA PRO A 268 16.52 -14.19 -0.89
C PRO A 268 16.35 -12.68 -1.09
N ILE A 269 15.52 -12.28 -2.08
CA ILE A 269 15.36 -10.87 -2.48
C ILE A 269 13.90 -10.47 -2.43
N ALA A 270 13.63 -9.30 -1.84
CA ALA A 270 12.36 -8.58 -1.95
C ALA A 270 12.58 -7.26 -2.72
N LEU A 271 11.95 -7.13 -3.86
CA LEU A 271 11.99 -5.91 -4.68
C LEU A 271 10.80 -5.02 -4.31
N GLU A 272 11.05 -3.80 -3.82
CA GLU A 272 10.00 -2.80 -3.62
C GLU A 272 9.78 -2.04 -4.92
N VAL A 273 8.74 -2.43 -5.65
CA VAL A 273 8.43 -1.94 -7.00
C VAL A 273 7.46 -0.78 -6.91
N GLY A 274 7.96 0.43 -7.09
CA GLY A 274 7.20 1.67 -6.96
C GLY A 274 7.94 2.73 -6.17
N PRO A 275 7.31 3.90 -5.91
CA PRO A 275 7.99 5.02 -5.28
C PRO A 275 8.35 4.72 -3.82
N GLY A 276 9.50 5.23 -3.37
CA GLY A 276 9.94 5.10 -1.97
C GLY A 276 10.82 3.90 -1.68
N ARG A 277 11.05 3.67 -0.36
CA ARG A 277 11.90 2.59 0.16
C ARG A 277 11.44 2.08 1.53
N THR A 278 10.19 2.33 1.86
CA THR A 278 9.63 2.02 3.19
C THR A 278 9.51 0.51 3.41
N LEU A 279 9.00 -0.22 2.41
CA LEU A 279 8.80 -1.65 2.52
C LEU A 279 10.14 -2.40 2.53
N SER A 280 11.12 -1.98 1.75
CA SER A 280 12.50 -2.52 1.80
C SER A 280 13.09 -2.38 3.19
N GLY A 281 12.87 -1.25 3.86
CA GLY A 281 13.30 -1.02 5.24
C GLY A 281 12.53 -1.87 6.26
N LEU A 282 11.24 -2.12 6.04
CA LEU A 282 10.42 -3.01 6.87
C LEU A 282 10.84 -4.47 6.67
N MET A 283 11.00 -4.93 5.42
CA MET A 283 11.46 -6.29 5.11
C MET A 283 12.76 -6.63 5.84
N LYS A 284 13.76 -5.74 5.79
CA LYS A 284 15.04 -5.93 6.51
C LYS A 284 14.86 -6.13 8.01
N ARG A 285 13.85 -5.50 8.63
CA ARG A 285 13.58 -5.62 10.08
C ARG A 285 12.77 -6.87 10.43
N ILE A 286 11.86 -7.29 9.54
CA ILE A 286 10.96 -8.42 9.76
C ILE A 286 11.63 -9.74 9.36
N VAL A 287 12.33 -9.75 8.24
CA VAL A 287 12.99 -10.91 7.63
C VAL A 287 14.45 -10.54 7.30
N PRO A 288 15.36 -10.54 8.29
CA PRO A 288 16.74 -10.06 8.11
C PRO A 288 17.53 -10.81 7.02
N ASP A 289 17.17 -12.06 6.76
CA ASP A 289 17.82 -12.91 5.74
C ASP A 289 17.35 -12.60 4.31
N MET A 290 16.31 -11.77 4.14
CA MET A 290 15.81 -11.36 2.84
C MET A 290 16.27 -9.93 2.53
N ARG A 291 17.04 -9.76 1.46
CA ARG A 291 17.53 -8.46 1.03
C ARG A 291 16.42 -7.63 0.39
N GLY A 292 15.99 -6.54 1.05
CA GLY A 292 15.08 -5.56 0.47
C GLY A 292 15.80 -4.60 -0.47
N ILE A 293 15.29 -4.43 -1.70
CA ILE A 293 15.86 -3.55 -2.72
C ILE A 293 14.74 -2.65 -3.24
N PRO A 294 14.85 -1.31 -3.10
CA PRO A 294 13.92 -0.40 -3.77
C PRO A 294 14.15 -0.44 -5.29
N ALA A 295 13.08 -0.54 -6.07
CA ALA A 295 13.10 -0.67 -7.53
C ALA A 295 12.04 0.26 -8.18
N GLY A 296 11.96 1.50 -7.71
CA GLY A 296 10.96 2.47 -8.15
C GLY A 296 11.46 3.61 -9.04
N ASP A 297 12.76 3.65 -9.35
CA ASP A 297 13.43 4.63 -10.21
C ASP A 297 14.60 3.97 -10.95
N LEU A 298 15.27 4.69 -11.83
CA LEU A 298 16.37 4.14 -12.65
C LEU A 298 17.50 3.57 -11.79
N GLU A 299 17.87 4.22 -10.69
CA GLU A 299 18.93 3.76 -9.80
C GLU A 299 18.51 2.44 -9.13
N GLY A 300 17.33 2.39 -8.58
CA GLY A 300 16.78 1.20 -7.93
C GLY A 300 16.63 0.01 -8.90
N LEU A 301 16.19 0.27 -10.14
CA LEU A 301 16.10 -0.77 -11.17
C LEU A 301 17.48 -1.32 -11.57
N ALA A 302 18.52 -0.47 -11.62
CA ALA A 302 19.88 -0.92 -11.86
C ALA A 302 20.38 -1.83 -10.72
N MET A 303 20.13 -1.45 -9.46
CA MET A 303 20.45 -2.28 -8.29
C MET A 303 19.67 -3.61 -8.29
N ALA A 304 18.40 -3.60 -8.67
CA ALA A 304 17.59 -4.81 -8.78
C ALA A 304 18.13 -5.75 -9.87
N LYS A 305 18.52 -5.21 -11.03
CA LYS A 305 19.12 -5.97 -12.14
C LYS A 305 20.42 -6.66 -11.71
N GLU A 306 21.31 -5.93 -11.03
CA GLU A 306 22.56 -6.49 -10.51
C GLU A 306 22.30 -7.61 -9.48
N ALA A 307 21.34 -7.41 -8.59
CA ALA A 307 21.03 -8.39 -7.56
C ALA A 307 20.34 -9.66 -8.09
N LEU A 308 19.64 -9.57 -9.23
CA LEU A 308 18.95 -10.71 -9.87
C LEU A 308 19.89 -11.54 -10.75
N ALA A 309 20.99 -10.96 -11.24
CA ALA A 309 22.00 -11.66 -12.03
C ALA A 309 22.70 -12.75 -11.19
#